data_b0a5a16834c7b329ae8ce6bda88f7c87
#
_entry.id   b0a5a16834c7b329ae8ce6bda88f7c87
#
_cell.length_a   1.000
_cell.length_b   1.000
_cell.length_c   1.000
_cell.angle_alpha   90.00
_cell.angle_beta   90.00
_cell.angle_gamma   90.00
#
_symmetry.space_group_name_H-M   'P 1'
#
loop_
_entity.id
_entity.type
_entity.pdbx_description
1 polymer ?
#
loop_
_entity_poly.entity_id
_entity_poly.type
_entity_poly.pdbx_seq_one_letter_code
_entity_poly.pdbx_strand_id
1 'polypeptide(L)'
;MIYLLGTYEHALVAFIGVLFAFAATCIAIAKLNGYLPKDMGRQYAHDGALSAGKPRGAGIIFVLTFVVSALLFGKMNKEIIIYLVLIVIEMFTGFFDDAAEKPWGEYLKGILDLAVAVVVAISYLHYNSSEITIAITGTTIVIPPVVFAILTVILVWVSINVTNCSDGVDGLSGTLTIITLMSVFVLDNILKVNDSFNYCILLFAVCLLGYLWYNATPSKVIFLFLR
;
A
#
# COMPACT_ATOMS: atom_id res chain seq x y z
N MET A 1 12.61 2.49 -15.20
CA MET A 1 13.95 2.98 -15.62
C MET A 1 14.71 1.93 -16.44
N ILE A 2 14.75 0.65 -16.01
CA ILE A 2 15.43 -0.43 -16.77
C ILE A 2 14.81 -0.64 -18.16
N TYR A 3 13.50 -0.43 -18.32
CA TYR A 3 12.83 -0.41 -19.63
C TYR A 3 13.39 0.60 -20.64
N LEU A 4 14.08 1.64 -20.16
CA LEU A 4 14.70 2.65 -21.03
C LEU A 4 16.10 2.25 -21.48
N LEU A 5 16.69 1.20 -20.88
CA LEU A 5 18.08 0.82 -21.09
C LEU A 5 18.27 -0.28 -22.14
N GLY A 6 17.20 -0.80 -22.76
CA GLY A 6 17.45 -1.71 -23.83
C GLY A 6 16.42 -2.73 -24.24
N THR A 7 16.89 -3.67 -25.00
CA THR A 7 16.25 -4.73 -25.76
C THR A 7 15.88 -5.98 -24.93
N TYR A 8 15.73 -5.85 -23.61
CA TYR A 8 15.39 -7.00 -22.76
C TYR A 8 13.91 -7.38 -22.90
N GLU A 9 13.65 -8.68 -22.88
CA GLU A 9 12.28 -9.19 -22.84
C GLU A 9 11.54 -8.65 -21.61
N HIS A 10 10.40 -8.03 -21.84
CA HIS A 10 9.59 -7.42 -20.78
C HIS A 10 9.24 -8.39 -19.65
N ALA A 11 9.00 -9.66 -19.97
CA ALA A 11 8.72 -10.72 -19.00
C ALA A 11 9.92 -10.99 -18.07
N LEU A 12 11.14 -11.00 -18.60
CA LEU A 12 12.35 -11.23 -17.80
C LEU A 12 12.59 -10.05 -16.83
N VAL A 13 12.44 -8.82 -17.30
CA VAL A 13 12.57 -7.62 -16.45
C VAL A 13 11.53 -7.62 -15.34
N ALA A 14 10.29 -7.97 -15.67
CA ALA A 14 9.21 -8.06 -14.68
C ALA A 14 9.50 -9.15 -13.63
N PHE A 15 9.96 -10.31 -14.06
CA PHE A 15 10.34 -11.41 -13.15
C PHE A 15 11.48 -11.02 -12.21
N ILE A 16 12.54 -10.39 -12.74
CA ILE A 16 13.66 -9.89 -11.92
C ILE A 16 13.17 -8.84 -10.93
N GLY A 17 12.26 -7.95 -11.34
CA GLY A 17 11.66 -6.94 -10.46
C GLY A 17 10.88 -7.55 -9.28
N VAL A 18 10.13 -8.62 -9.52
CA VAL A 18 9.41 -9.36 -8.46
C VAL A 18 10.40 -9.99 -7.48
N LEU A 19 11.44 -10.67 -7.97
CA LEU A 19 12.47 -11.26 -7.11
C LEU A 19 13.22 -10.20 -6.31
N PHE A 20 13.56 -9.07 -6.95
CA PHE A 20 14.21 -7.94 -6.30
C PHE A 20 13.32 -7.36 -5.18
N ALA A 21 12.04 -7.09 -5.47
CA ALA A 21 11.10 -6.53 -4.51
C ALA A 21 10.98 -7.39 -3.24
N PHE A 22 10.82 -8.70 -3.41
CA PHE A 22 10.77 -9.64 -2.29
C PHE A 22 12.08 -9.67 -1.50
N ALA A 23 13.20 -9.91 -2.18
CA ALA A 23 14.50 -10.05 -1.53
C ALA A 23 14.94 -8.74 -0.85
N ALA A 24 14.75 -7.58 -1.52
CA ALA A 24 15.08 -6.28 -0.97
C ALA A 24 14.26 -5.99 0.30
N THR A 25 12.96 -6.31 0.30
CA THR A 25 12.10 -6.13 1.48
C THR A 25 12.57 -7.01 2.63
N CYS A 26 12.80 -8.30 2.38
CA CYS A 26 13.29 -9.22 3.41
C CYS A 26 14.63 -8.76 4.01
N ILE A 27 15.59 -8.38 3.15
CA ILE A 27 16.91 -7.93 3.59
C ILE A 27 16.82 -6.60 4.35
N ALA A 28 16.01 -5.65 3.85
CA ALA A 28 15.83 -4.35 4.49
C ALA A 28 15.20 -4.51 5.88
N ILE A 29 14.15 -5.31 6.03
CA ILE A 29 13.55 -5.57 7.34
C ILE A 29 14.55 -6.24 8.28
N ALA A 30 15.27 -7.29 7.81
CA ALA A 30 16.25 -7.98 8.64
C ALA A 30 17.36 -7.06 9.17
N LYS A 31 17.78 -6.06 8.38
CA LYS A 31 18.86 -5.13 8.75
C LYS A 31 18.39 -3.89 9.49
N LEU A 32 17.18 -3.39 9.17
CA LEU A 32 16.71 -2.09 9.65
C LEU A 32 15.71 -2.20 10.81
N ASN A 33 15.20 -3.39 11.14
CA ASN A 33 14.24 -3.57 12.24
C ASN A 33 14.74 -3.01 13.58
N GLY A 34 16.04 -3.04 13.83
CA GLY A 34 16.66 -2.52 15.07
C GLY A 34 16.60 -1.00 15.21
N TYR A 35 16.38 -0.26 14.13
CA TYR A 35 16.25 1.20 14.11
C TYR A 35 14.80 1.69 14.22
N LEU A 36 13.83 0.77 14.13
CA LEU A 36 12.42 1.13 14.24
C LEU A 36 12.02 1.43 15.69
N PRO A 37 11.02 2.32 15.89
CA PRO A 37 10.43 2.53 17.21
C PRO A 37 9.95 1.21 17.80
N LYS A 38 10.03 1.09 19.13
CA LYS A 38 9.57 -0.11 19.83
C LYS A 38 8.17 0.08 20.35
N ASP A 39 7.34 -0.96 20.23
CA ASP A 39 5.99 -0.95 20.79
C ASP A 39 6.03 -0.95 22.32
N MET A 40 5.19 -0.10 22.93
CA MET A 40 5.06 0.00 24.38
C MET A 40 4.09 -1.03 24.99
N GLY A 41 3.46 -1.87 24.15
CA GLY A 41 2.39 -2.77 24.54
C GLY A 41 1.00 -2.12 24.37
N ARG A 42 0.01 -2.96 24.05
CA ARG A 42 -1.38 -2.52 23.78
C ARG A 42 -2.26 -2.82 24.99
N GLN A 43 -2.82 -1.79 25.63
CA GLN A 43 -3.64 -1.97 26.84
C GLN A 43 -4.97 -2.68 26.58
N TYR A 44 -5.53 -2.58 25.36
CA TYR A 44 -6.87 -3.09 25.03
C TYR A 44 -6.88 -4.27 24.04
N ALA A 45 -5.73 -4.73 23.56
CA ALA A 45 -5.66 -5.88 22.66
C ALA A 45 -5.48 -7.19 23.45
N HIS A 46 -6.14 -8.24 23.00
CA HIS A 46 -5.89 -9.59 23.52
C HIS A 46 -4.39 -9.91 23.30
N ASP A 47 -3.69 -10.31 24.36
CA ASP A 47 -2.23 -10.54 24.34
C ASP A 47 -1.37 -9.28 24.01
N GLY A 48 -1.92 -8.09 24.19
CA GLY A 48 -1.22 -6.83 23.89
C GLY A 48 0.11 -6.63 24.65
N ALA A 49 0.28 -7.27 25.79
CA ALA A 49 1.55 -7.28 26.52
C ALA A 49 2.67 -8.03 25.76
N LEU A 50 2.33 -8.99 24.90
CA LEU A 50 3.31 -9.77 24.10
C LEU A 50 3.90 -8.95 22.94
N SER A 51 3.31 -7.81 22.61
CA SER A 51 3.81 -6.91 21.58
C SER A 51 4.90 -5.96 22.11
N ALA A 52 4.98 -5.78 23.43
CA ALA A 52 5.93 -4.85 24.04
C ALA A 52 7.38 -5.18 23.64
N GLY A 53 8.11 -4.15 23.19
CA GLY A 53 9.50 -4.26 22.75
C GLY A 53 9.70 -4.72 21.29
N LYS A 54 8.66 -5.15 20.58
CA LYS A 54 8.75 -5.46 19.15
C LYS A 54 8.91 -4.19 18.33
N PRO A 55 9.72 -4.21 17.23
CA PRO A 55 9.80 -3.09 16.30
C PRO A 55 8.43 -2.81 15.66
N ARG A 56 7.99 -1.56 15.66
CA ARG A 56 6.76 -1.09 15.01
C ARG A 56 7.06 -0.10 13.88
N GLY A 57 6.08 0.18 13.01
CA GLY A 57 6.29 1.07 11.87
C GLY A 57 7.10 0.44 10.74
N ALA A 58 7.11 -0.89 10.63
CA ALA A 58 7.78 -1.60 9.52
C ALA A 58 7.22 -1.23 8.14
N GLY A 59 6.08 -0.54 8.11
CA GLY A 59 5.48 0.06 6.92
C GLY A 59 6.45 0.91 6.12
N ILE A 60 7.27 1.72 6.78
CA ILE A 60 8.26 2.56 6.11
C ILE A 60 9.23 1.74 5.25
N ILE A 61 9.64 0.56 5.71
CA ILE A 61 10.62 -0.27 5.01
C ILE A 61 10.01 -0.87 3.75
N PHE A 62 8.85 -1.54 3.85
CA PHE A 62 8.30 -2.23 2.69
C PHE A 62 7.68 -1.25 1.68
N VAL A 63 7.14 -0.11 2.10
CA VAL A 63 6.65 0.92 1.16
C VAL A 63 7.82 1.55 0.41
N LEU A 64 8.93 1.89 1.08
CA LEU A 64 10.11 2.41 0.37
C LEU A 64 10.72 1.38 -0.58
N THR A 65 10.80 0.10 -0.19
CA THR A 65 11.26 -0.96 -1.10
C THR A 65 10.33 -1.14 -2.29
N PHE A 66 9.01 -1.02 -2.08
CA PHE A 66 8.04 -1.00 -3.17
C PHE A 66 8.27 0.17 -4.13
N VAL A 67 8.38 1.41 -3.61
CA VAL A 67 8.60 2.60 -4.44
C VAL A 67 9.88 2.47 -5.26
N VAL A 68 10.98 2.03 -4.65
CA VAL A 68 12.24 1.78 -5.36
C VAL A 68 12.05 0.71 -6.43
N SER A 69 11.38 -0.39 -6.12
CA SER A 69 11.12 -1.47 -7.08
C SER A 69 10.26 -0.99 -8.25
N ALA A 70 9.20 -0.21 -7.97
CA ALA A 70 8.32 0.36 -8.98
C ALA A 70 9.08 1.33 -9.90
N LEU A 71 9.90 2.22 -9.34
CA LEU A 71 10.71 3.16 -10.13
C LEU A 71 11.77 2.46 -11.00
N LEU A 72 12.37 1.37 -10.51
CA LEU A 72 13.38 0.63 -11.26
C LEU A 72 12.78 -0.23 -12.37
N PHE A 73 11.72 -0.97 -12.07
CA PHE A 73 11.19 -2.04 -12.92
C PHE A 73 9.82 -1.74 -13.54
N GLY A 74 9.08 -0.77 -13.01
CA GLY A 74 7.76 -0.39 -13.52
C GLY A 74 7.82 0.57 -14.72
N LYS A 75 6.77 0.56 -15.52
CA LYS A 75 6.51 1.57 -16.55
C LYS A 75 5.86 2.77 -15.88
N MET A 76 6.62 3.85 -15.73
CA MET A 76 6.15 5.06 -15.06
C MET A 76 5.44 5.99 -16.02
N ASN A 77 4.25 6.46 -15.64
CA ASN A 77 3.56 7.61 -16.20
C ASN A 77 3.33 8.67 -15.12
N LYS A 78 2.85 9.83 -15.47
CA LYS A 78 2.63 10.93 -14.52
C LYS A 78 1.63 10.56 -13.42
N GLU A 79 0.59 9.84 -13.76
CA GLU A 79 -0.45 9.40 -12.83
C GLU A 79 0.11 8.45 -11.78
N ILE A 80 0.85 7.41 -12.19
CA ILE A 80 1.51 6.46 -11.28
C ILE A 80 2.49 7.18 -10.35
N ILE A 81 3.25 8.16 -10.86
CA ILE A 81 4.18 8.93 -10.02
C ILE A 81 3.42 9.70 -8.94
N ILE A 82 2.27 10.32 -9.27
CA ILE A 82 1.44 11.01 -8.28
C ILE A 82 0.98 10.02 -7.20
N TYR A 83 0.48 8.85 -7.58
CA TYR A 83 0.05 7.84 -6.60
C TYR A 83 1.20 7.32 -5.74
N LEU A 84 2.39 7.11 -6.32
CA LEU A 84 3.57 6.74 -5.53
C LEU A 84 3.94 7.82 -4.49
N VAL A 85 3.86 9.10 -4.88
CA VAL A 85 4.09 10.21 -3.95
C VAL A 85 3.04 10.23 -2.83
N LEU A 86 1.76 10.02 -3.15
CA LEU A 86 0.70 9.97 -2.16
C LEU A 86 0.87 8.78 -1.19
N ILE A 87 1.27 7.61 -1.68
CA ILE A 87 1.59 6.44 -0.85
C ILE A 87 2.76 6.76 0.10
N VAL A 88 3.77 7.48 -0.36
CA VAL A 88 4.90 7.90 0.48
C VAL A 88 4.46 8.93 1.54
N ILE A 89 3.60 9.88 1.18
CA ILE A 89 3.03 10.83 2.14
C ILE A 89 2.26 10.09 3.23
N GLU A 90 1.38 9.17 2.85
CA GLU A 90 0.58 8.36 3.77
C GLU A 90 1.47 7.49 4.67
N MET A 91 2.51 6.89 4.10
CA MET A 91 3.52 6.16 4.87
C MET A 91 4.19 7.03 5.94
N PHE A 92 4.55 8.27 5.60
CA PHE A 92 5.17 9.17 6.57
C PHE A 92 4.20 9.65 7.65
N THR A 93 2.94 9.91 7.29
CA THR A 93 1.91 10.27 8.29
C THR A 93 1.76 9.16 9.32
N GLY A 94 1.63 7.91 8.89
CA GLY A 94 1.56 6.76 9.78
C GLY A 94 2.83 6.55 10.59
N PHE A 95 4.01 6.67 9.97
CA PHE A 95 5.28 6.50 10.67
C PHE A 95 5.52 7.57 11.75
N PHE A 96 5.22 8.83 11.47
CA PHE A 96 5.38 9.91 12.46
C PHE A 96 4.40 9.80 13.62
N ASP A 97 3.17 9.30 13.36
CA ASP A 97 2.24 8.98 14.44
C ASP A 97 2.77 7.86 15.34
N ASP A 98 3.30 6.80 14.73
CA ASP A 98 3.92 5.66 15.43
C ASP A 98 5.17 6.06 16.23
N ALA A 99 5.96 7.00 15.73
CA ALA A 99 7.18 7.47 16.38
C ALA A 99 6.92 8.54 17.44
N ALA A 100 5.73 9.14 17.49
CA ALA A 100 5.39 10.18 18.43
C ALA A 100 5.29 9.62 19.86
N GLU A 101 5.76 10.38 20.86
CA GLU A 101 5.62 10.06 22.28
C GLU A 101 4.14 9.98 22.71
N LYS A 102 3.31 10.87 22.12
CA LYS A 102 1.85 10.83 22.25
C LYS A 102 1.25 10.62 20.87
N PRO A 103 0.36 9.62 20.72
CA PRO A 103 -0.33 9.38 19.44
C PRO A 103 -1.06 10.65 18.97
N TRP A 104 -1.08 10.85 17.68
CA TRP A 104 -1.82 11.97 17.08
C TRP A 104 -3.31 11.78 17.34
N GLY A 105 -4.05 12.90 17.44
CA GLY A 105 -5.49 12.84 17.60
C GLY A 105 -6.15 12.27 16.33
N GLU A 106 -7.21 11.49 16.49
CA GLU A 106 -7.95 10.86 15.39
C GLU A 106 -8.45 11.86 14.34
N TYR A 107 -8.79 13.09 14.77
CA TYR A 107 -9.21 14.17 13.85
C TYR A 107 -8.08 14.61 12.91
N LEU A 108 -6.83 14.71 13.42
CA LEU A 108 -5.69 15.10 12.59
C LEU A 108 -5.40 14.04 11.53
N LYS A 109 -5.40 12.77 11.92
CA LYS A 109 -5.24 11.64 11.01
C LYS A 109 -6.33 11.64 9.95
N GLY A 110 -7.59 11.68 10.38
CA GLY A 110 -8.73 11.68 9.47
C GLY A 110 -8.73 12.84 8.46
N ILE A 111 -8.20 14.01 8.84
CA ILE A 111 -8.05 15.15 7.92
C ILE A 111 -6.91 14.91 6.92
N LEU A 112 -5.78 14.35 7.35
CA LEU A 112 -4.65 14.02 6.47
C LEU A 112 -5.04 12.94 5.45
N ASP A 113 -5.68 11.86 5.90
CA ASP A 113 -6.22 10.81 5.04
C ASP A 113 -7.25 11.37 4.04
N LEU A 114 -8.11 12.29 4.49
CA LEU A 114 -9.08 12.97 3.64
C LEU A 114 -8.40 13.81 2.56
N ALA A 115 -7.34 14.53 2.92
CA ALA A 115 -6.56 15.33 1.95
C ALA A 115 -5.94 14.44 0.87
N VAL A 116 -5.35 13.30 1.26
CA VAL A 116 -4.83 12.30 0.31
C VAL A 116 -5.95 11.76 -0.57
N ALA A 117 -7.10 11.40 -0.01
CA ALA A 117 -8.25 10.89 -0.77
C ALA A 117 -8.76 11.90 -1.81
N VAL A 118 -8.80 13.21 -1.46
CA VAL A 118 -9.18 14.29 -2.39
C VAL A 118 -8.18 14.40 -3.54
N VAL A 119 -6.87 14.37 -3.26
CA VAL A 119 -5.85 14.44 -4.32
C VAL A 119 -5.91 13.19 -5.22
N VAL A 120 -6.17 12.00 -4.69
CA VAL A 120 -6.41 10.79 -5.49
C VAL A 120 -7.59 10.98 -6.43
N ALA A 121 -8.74 11.47 -5.94
CA ALA A 121 -9.94 11.66 -6.75
C ALA A 121 -9.72 12.69 -7.89
N ILE A 122 -9.05 13.81 -7.57
CA ILE A 122 -8.72 14.83 -8.58
C ILE A 122 -7.75 14.26 -9.62
N SER A 123 -6.70 13.56 -9.18
CA SER A 123 -5.73 12.94 -10.09
C SER A 123 -6.39 11.92 -11.00
N TYR A 124 -7.24 11.06 -10.44
CA TYR A 124 -7.95 10.06 -11.23
C TYR A 124 -8.79 10.71 -12.34
N LEU A 125 -9.63 11.70 -12.00
CA LEU A 125 -10.47 12.40 -12.98
C LEU A 125 -9.69 13.27 -13.99
N HIS A 126 -8.44 13.62 -13.66
CA HIS A 126 -7.58 14.32 -14.61
C HIS A 126 -7.04 13.40 -15.72
N TYR A 127 -6.77 12.13 -15.40
CA TYR A 127 -6.18 11.16 -16.34
C TYR A 127 -7.20 10.17 -16.90
N ASN A 128 -8.35 9.97 -16.24
CA ASN A 128 -9.33 8.95 -16.56
C ASN A 128 -10.74 9.54 -16.68
N SER A 129 -11.66 8.80 -17.29
CA SER A 129 -13.08 9.16 -17.38
C SER A 129 -13.84 8.77 -16.09
N SER A 130 -15.02 9.37 -15.90
CA SER A 130 -15.96 9.04 -14.83
C SER A 130 -16.96 7.93 -15.21
N GLU A 131 -16.51 7.01 -16.08
CA GLU A 131 -17.32 5.90 -16.57
C GLU A 131 -17.04 4.63 -15.77
N ILE A 132 -18.09 3.91 -15.44
CA ILE A 132 -18.00 2.59 -14.81
C ILE A 132 -18.60 1.55 -15.74
N THR A 133 -17.79 0.61 -16.18
CA THR A 133 -18.27 -0.53 -16.98
C THR A 133 -18.44 -1.74 -16.08
N ILE A 134 -19.67 -2.25 -16.03
CA ILE A 134 -19.99 -3.50 -15.33
C ILE A 134 -19.57 -4.66 -16.21
N ALA A 135 -18.45 -5.33 -15.86
CA ALA A 135 -17.82 -6.36 -16.68
C ALA A 135 -18.76 -7.55 -17.04
N ILE A 136 -19.68 -7.91 -16.13
CA ILE A 136 -20.62 -9.05 -16.34
C ILE A 136 -21.65 -8.74 -17.43
N THR A 137 -22.16 -7.51 -17.46
CA THR A 137 -23.24 -7.11 -18.37
C THR A 137 -22.74 -6.34 -19.59
N GLY A 138 -21.50 -5.89 -19.57
CA GLY A 138 -20.94 -4.98 -20.57
C GLY A 138 -21.56 -3.56 -20.55
N THR A 139 -22.36 -3.24 -19.53
CA THR A 139 -23.06 -1.94 -19.45
C THR A 139 -22.13 -0.89 -18.90
N THR A 140 -21.99 0.23 -19.62
CA THR A 140 -21.22 1.41 -19.17
C THR A 140 -22.19 2.47 -18.62
N ILE A 141 -21.91 2.91 -17.40
CA ILE A 141 -22.65 3.97 -16.71
C ILE A 141 -21.75 5.19 -16.61
N VAL A 142 -22.20 6.32 -17.13
CA VAL A 142 -21.51 7.61 -17.03
C VAL A 142 -22.00 8.32 -15.78
N ILE A 143 -21.09 8.54 -14.83
CA ILE A 143 -21.41 9.24 -13.59
C ILE A 143 -20.97 10.70 -13.72
N PRO A 144 -21.77 11.70 -13.28
CA PRO A 144 -21.32 13.09 -13.26
C PRO A 144 -19.97 13.21 -12.50
N PRO A 145 -18.95 13.92 -13.06
CA PRO A 145 -17.60 13.94 -12.49
C PRO A 145 -17.55 14.35 -11.01
N VAL A 146 -18.39 15.29 -10.60
CA VAL A 146 -18.46 15.75 -9.20
C VAL A 146 -18.96 14.61 -8.28
N VAL A 147 -19.99 13.87 -8.70
CA VAL A 147 -20.51 12.73 -7.93
C VAL A 147 -19.48 11.62 -7.88
N PHE A 148 -18.82 11.34 -8.99
CA PHE A 148 -17.72 10.35 -9.04
C PHE A 148 -16.58 10.75 -8.10
N ALA A 149 -16.16 12.02 -8.07
CA ALA A 149 -15.13 12.52 -7.17
C ALA A 149 -15.53 12.29 -5.70
N ILE A 150 -16.75 12.65 -5.32
CA ILE A 150 -17.25 12.47 -3.94
C ILE A 150 -17.24 10.99 -3.55
N LEU A 151 -17.73 10.11 -4.41
CA LEU A 151 -17.74 8.66 -4.17
C LEU A 151 -16.31 8.10 -4.05
N THR A 152 -15.39 8.56 -4.89
CA THR A 152 -13.96 8.16 -4.82
C THR A 152 -13.32 8.62 -3.52
N VAL A 153 -13.55 9.87 -3.10
CA VAL A 153 -13.05 10.38 -1.81
C VAL A 153 -13.56 9.55 -0.65
N ILE A 154 -14.86 9.26 -0.61
CA ILE A 154 -15.46 8.42 0.44
C ILE A 154 -14.84 7.03 0.42
N LEU A 155 -14.73 6.40 -0.75
CA LEU A 155 -14.17 5.07 -0.90
C LEU A 155 -12.72 5.00 -0.39
N VAL A 156 -11.85 5.92 -0.82
CA VAL A 156 -10.43 5.92 -0.44
C VAL A 156 -10.29 6.21 1.05
N TRP A 157 -10.97 7.25 1.55
CA TRP A 157 -10.90 7.63 2.96
C TRP A 157 -11.40 6.53 3.90
N VAL A 158 -12.54 5.91 3.58
CA VAL A 158 -13.08 4.78 4.35
C VAL A 158 -12.13 3.58 4.26
N SER A 159 -11.55 3.29 3.09
CA SER A 159 -10.61 2.18 2.92
C SER A 159 -9.37 2.34 3.77
N ILE A 160 -8.78 3.54 3.84
CA ILE A 160 -7.63 3.83 4.71
C ILE A 160 -8.01 3.53 6.17
N ASN A 161 -9.12 4.11 6.66
CA ASN A 161 -9.53 4.00 8.06
C ASN A 161 -9.95 2.57 8.45
N VAL A 162 -10.64 1.83 7.58
CA VAL A 162 -11.05 0.43 7.83
C VAL A 162 -9.85 -0.51 7.82
N THR A 163 -8.94 -0.34 6.88
CA THR A 163 -7.68 -1.13 6.85
C THR A 163 -6.90 -0.92 8.14
N ASN A 164 -6.85 0.28 8.58
CA ASN A 164 -6.29 0.66 9.85
C ASN A 164 -6.90 -0.11 11.03
N CYS A 165 -8.22 -0.18 11.15
CA CYS A 165 -8.90 -0.93 12.21
C CYS A 165 -8.61 -2.44 12.18
N SER A 166 -8.26 -3.01 11.02
CA SER A 166 -7.97 -4.44 10.87
C SER A 166 -6.58 -4.85 11.36
N ASP A 167 -5.70 -3.90 11.68
CA ASP A 167 -4.29 -4.17 12.06
C ASP A 167 -4.11 -4.53 13.57
N GLY A 168 -5.09 -5.18 14.14
CA GLY A 168 -5.09 -5.59 15.55
C GLY A 168 -4.43 -6.94 15.83
N VAL A 169 -4.20 -7.78 14.81
CA VAL A 169 -3.72 -9.16 14.95
C VAL A 169 -2.53 -9.39 14.02
N ASP A 170 -1.49 -10.06 14.55
CA ASP A 170 -0.28 -10.41 13.80
C ASP A 170 -0.62 -11.13 12.49
N GLY A 171 -0.16 -10.60 11.36
CA GLY A 171 -0.34 -11.16 10.03
C GLY A 171 -1.71 -10.90 9.37
N LEU A 172 -2.74 -10.44 10.10
CA LEU A 172 -4.10 -10.32 9.58
C LEU A 172 -4.19 -9.23 8.48
N SER A 173 -3.80 -8.01 8.81
CA SER A 173 -3.88 -6.87 7.87
C SER A 173 -3.05 -7.12 6.61
N GLY A 174 -1.79 -7.58 6.78
CA GLY A 174 -0.93 -7.93 5.64
C GLY A 174 -1.53 -9.03 4.75
N THR A 175 -2.10 -10.07 5.34
CA THR A 175 -2.72 -11.17 4.58
C THR A 175 -3.95 -10.70 3.81
N LEU A 176 -4.86 -9.95 4.46
CA LEU A 176 -6.06 -9.41 3.80
C LEU A 176 -5.69 -8.48 2.65
N THR A 177 -4.70 -7.61 2.85
CA THR A 177 -4.22 -6.69 1.81
C THR A 177 -3.62 -7.46 0.63
N ILE A 178 -2.79 -8.49 0.87
CA ILE A 178 -2.23 -9.33 -0.20
C ILE A 178 -3.35 -10.02 -0.99
N ILE A 179 -4.33 -10.62 -0.32
CA ILE A 179 -5.46 -11.28 -0.98
C ILE A 179 -6.22 -10.29 -1.86
N THR A 180 -6.50 -9.09 -1.34
CA THR A 180 -7.19 -8.02 -2.10
C THR A 180 -6.38 -7.59 -3.31
N LEU A 181 -5.09 -7.29 -3.14
CA LEU A 181 -4.21 -6.87 -4.24
C LEU A 181 -4.08 -7.96 -5.31
N MET A 182 -3.93 -9.22 -4.91
CA MET A 182 -3.84 -10.33 -5.86
C MET A 182 -5.16 -10.58 -6.58
N SER A 183 -6.30 -10.37 -5.92
CA SER A 183 -7.61 -10.44 -6.58
C SER A 183 -7.76 -9.35 -7.65
N VAL A 184 -7.37 -8.10 -7.32
CA VAL A 184 -7.38 -6.99 -8.28
C VAL A 184 -6.39 -7.26 -9.42
N PHE A 185 -5.19 -7.74 -9.12
CA PHE A 185 -4.18 -8.13 -10.12
C PHE A 185 -4.73 -9.15 -11.13
N VAL A 186 -5.39 -10.21 -10.64
CA VAL A 186 -5.98 -11.25 -11.51
C VAL A 186 -7.12 -10.69 -12.35
N LEU A 187 -8.00 -9.89 -11.75
CA LEU A 187 -9.12 -9.26 -12.47
C LEU A 187 -8.63 -8.31 -13.56
N ASP A 188 -7.63 -7.48 -13.27
CA ASP A 188 -7.06 -6.56 -14.26
C ASP A 188 -6.40 -7.31 -15.43
N ASN A 189 -5.70 -8.44 -15.16
CA ASN A 189 -5.16 -9.30 -16.22
C ASN A 189 -6.24 -9.91 -17.10
N ILE A 190 -7.39 -10.31 -16.53
CA ILE A 190 -8.51 -10.87 -17.28
C ILE A 190 -9.19 -9.78 -18.12
N LEU A 191 -9.40 -8.61 -17.53
CA LEU A 191 -10.10 -7.49 -18.15
C LEU A 191 -9.21 -6.63 -19.04
N LYS A 192 -7.88 -6.77 -18.90
CA LYS A 192 -6.84 -6.02 -19.64
C LYS A 192 -7.01 -4.51 -19.55
N VAL A 193 -7.22 -4.01 -18.34
CA VAL A 193 -7.50 -2.58 -18.11
C VAL A 193 -6.24 -1.73 -18.17
N ASN A 194 -5.20 -2.07 -17.37
CA ASN A 194 -3.98 -1.26 -17.30
C ASN A 194 -2.75 -2.07 -16.87
N ASP A 195 -1.95 -2.54 -17.82
CA ASP A 195 -0.74 -3.36 -17.56
C ASP A 195 0.28 -2.69 -16.63
N SER A 196 0.43 -1.36 -16.74
CA SER A 196 1.43 -0.65 -15.92
C SER A 196 1.03 -0.55 -14.47
N PHE A 197 -0.25 -0.29 -14.21
CA PHE A 197 -0.81 -0.24 -12.86
C PHE A 197 -0.85 -1.64 -12.24
N ASN A 198 -1.22 -2.62 -13.04
CA ASN A 198 -1.27 -4.02 -12.65
C ASN A 198 0.08 -4.54 -12.14
N TYR A 199 1.17 -4.19 -12.84
CA TYR A 199 2.51 -4.56 -12.39
C TYR A 199 2.90 -3.89 -11.06
N CYS A 200 2.50 -2.64 -10.83
CA CYS A 200 2.70 -1.97 -9.54
C CYS A 200 1.94 -2.68 -8.41
N ILE A 201 0.72 -3.14 -8.66
CA ILE A 201 -0.07 -3.93 -7.69
C ILE A 201 0.67 -5.22 -7.33
N LEU A 202 1.21 -5.93 -8.31
CA LEU A 202 2.01 -7.14 -8.09
C LEU A 202 3.25 -6.86 -7.24
N LEU A 203 4.02 -5.81 -7.57
CA LEU A 203 5.20 -5.44 -6.81
C LEU A 203 4.87 -5.09 -5.36
N PHE A 204 3.75 -4.39 -5.13
CA PHE A 204 3.32 -4.04 -3.77
C PHE A 204 2.90 -5.28 -2.98
N ALA A 205 2.13 -6.18 -3.58
CA ALA A 205 1.76 -7.45 -2.97
C ALA A 205 2.98 -8.29 -2.58
N VAL A 206 4.01 -8.30 -3.43
CA VAL A 206 5.26 -9.05 -3.19
C VAL A 206 6.10 -8.41 -2.08
N CYS A 207 6.16 -7.08 -1.99
CA CYS A 207 6.80 -6.40 -0.85
C CYS A 207 6.07 -6.70 0.46
N LEU A 208 4.74 -6.69 0.45
CA LEU A 208 3.93 -7.10 1.59
C LEU A 208 4.14 -8.57 1.97
N LEU A 209 4.33 -9.46 1.01
CA LEU A 209 4.67 -10.86 1.28
C LEU A 209 6.03 -10.98 1.99
N GLY A 210 7.02 -10.20 1.56
CA GLY A 210 8.32 -10.10 2.23
C GLY A 210 8.21 -9.56 3.66
N TYR A 211 7.32 -8.59 3.89
CA TYR A 211 6.99 -8.10 5.23
C TYR A 211 6.25 -9.17 6.06
N LEU A 212 5.26 -9.85 5.50
CA LEU A 212 4.45 -10.87 6.18
C LEU A 212 5.32 -12.03 6.70
N TRP A 213 6.45 -12.33 6.04
CA TRP A 213 7.42 -13.31 6.52
C TRP A 213 7.93 -13.03 7.94
N TYR A 214 7.96 -11.75 8.34
CA TYR A 214 8.38 -11.33 9.68
C TYR A 214 7.22 -10.99 10.60
N ASN A 215 6.04 -10.70 10.05
CA ASN A 215 4.86 -10.31 10.82
C ASN A 215 3.90 -11.49 11.11
N ALA A 216 4.02 -12.60 10.39
CA ALA A 216 3.24 -13.82 10.70
C ALA A 216 3.59 -14.36 12.10
N THR A 217 2.62 -14.96 12.76
CA THR A 217 2.77 -15.49 14.13
C THR A 217 3.80 -16.64 14.22
N PRO A 218 4.80 -16.57 15.14
CA PRO A 218 5.05 -15.50 16.12
C PRO A 218 5.77 -14.30 15.48
N SER A 219 5.13 -13.14 15.53
CA SER A 219 5.64 -11.95 14.84
C SER A 219 6.95 -11.44 15.43
N LYS A 220 7.87 -11.04 14.54
CA LYS A 220 9.15 -10.40 14.88
C LYS A 220 9.11 -8.88 14.69
N VAL A 221 8.17 -8.37 13.88
CA VAL A 221 7.91 -6.95 13.62
C VAL A 221 6.41 -6.70 13.56
N ILE A 222 5.96 -5.49 13.87
CA ILE A 222 4.56 -5.10 13.87
C ILE A 222 4.32 -4.09 12.75
N PHE A 223 3.19 -4.22 12.08
CA PHE A 223 2.81 -3.35 10.97
C PHE A 223 2.46 -1.94 11.46
N LEU A 224 1.78 -1.78 12.50
CA LEU A 224 1.11 -0.62 13.10
C LEU A 224 1.25 0.71 12.33
N PHE A 225 0.11 1.14 11.79
CA PHE A 225 -0.20 2.52 11.49
C PHE A 225 -1.24 3.08 12.48
N LEU A 226 -1.53 2.35 13.60
CA LEU A 226 -2.63 2.76 14.46
C LEU A 226 -2.50 2.39 15.92
N ARG A 227 -2.90 3.35 16.65
CA ARG A 227 -3.68 3.24 17.88
C ARG A 227 -4.99 3.98 17.74
#